data_96b184af7d065a3bffdb66731e11bb77
#
_entry.id   96b184af7d065a3bffdb66731e11bb77
#
_cell.length_a   1.000
_cell.length_b   1.000
_cell.length_c   1.000
_cell.angle_alpha   90.00
_cell.angle_beta   90.00
_cell.angle_gamma   90.00
#
_symmetry.space_group_name_H-M   'P 1'
#
loop_
_entity.id
_entity.type
_entity.pdbx_description
1 polymer ?
#
loop_
_entity_poly.entity_id
_entity_poly.type
_entity_poly.pdbx_seq_one_letter_code
_entity_poly.pdbx_strand_id
1 'polypeptide(L)'
;MKKYTVTLTKEERRLLSNLTSRGKHRSQKILNALILLGCDMGEFQTKRSTNQQMACVLHISMKKIDRVKKRFVEEGFDVALNGRKARRIYKKKADGDFEAHLVALSCSEPPPGFARWSLRLLADKVVELDYIDSISHEAIRRILKKTRLSLGNEKAG
;
A
#
# COMPACT_ATOMS: atom_id res chain seq x y z
N MET A 1 25.16 -14.77 -17.17
CA MET A 1 24.45 -13.83 -16.27
C MET A 1 24.07 -12.58 -17.05
N LYS A 2 22.78 -12.23 -17.15
CA LYS A 2 22.37 -11.01 -17.86
C LYS A 2 22.81 -9.78 -17.07
N LYS A 3 23.65 -8.93 -17.67
CA LYS A 3 24.01 -7.63 -17.07
C LYS A 3 22.97 -6.59 -17.45
N TYR A 4 22.27 -6.06 -16.47
CA TYR A 4 21.34 -4.94 -16.67
C TYR A 4 22.13 -3.63 -16.57
N THR A 5 22.09 -2.81 -17.62
CA THR A 5 22.76 -1.51 -17.68
C THR A 5 21.75 -0.41 -17.43
N VAL A 6 22.04 0.47 -16.50
CA VAL A 6 21.21 1.64 -16.19
C VAL A 6 21.80 2.84 -16.93
N THR A 7 20.98 3.50 -17.73
CA THR A 7 21.33 4.77 -18.41
C THR A 7 20.24 5.77 -18.08
N LEU A 8 20.59 6.81 -17.34
CA LEU A 8 19.65 7.86 -16.93
C LEU A 8 19.72 9.02 -17.90
N THR A 9 18.55 9.58 -18.22
CA THR A 9 18.45 10.87 -18.91
C THR A 9 18.87 12.01 -17.96
N LYS A 10 19.19 13.18 -18.51
CA LYS A 10 19.53 14.37 -17.73
C LYS A 10 18.41 14.76 -16.74
N GLU A 11 17.17 14.63 -17.19
CA GLU A 11 15.98 14.95 -16.39
C GLU A 11 15.77 13.95 -15.24
N GLU A 12 15.85 12.64 -15.54
CA GLU A 12 15.77 11.57 -14.53
C GLU A 12 16.85 11.73 -13.46
N ARG A 13 18.07 12.03 -13.89
CA ARG A 13 19.18 12.24 -12.99
C ARG A 13 18.96 13.45 -12.08
N ARG A 14 18.48 14.56 -12.62
CA ARG A 14 18.12 15.77 -11.86
C ARG A 14 17.01 15.48 -10.85
N LEU A 15 16.00 14.74 -11.27
CA LEU A 15 14.89 14.34 -10.41
C LEU A 15 15.36 13.47 -9.24
N LEU A 16 16.21 12.47 -9.51
CA LEU A 16 16.78 11.60 -8.47
C LEU A 16 17.68 12.38 -7.51
N SER A 17 18.51 13.30 -8.00
CA SER A 17 19.36 14.14 -7.17
C SER A 17 18.55 15.05 -6.25
N ASN A 18 17.48 15.65 -6.74
CA ASN A 18 16.58 16.47 -5.93
C ASN A 18 15.87 15.62 -4.87
N LEU A 19 15.43 14.42 -5.22
CA LEU A 19 14.73 13.51 -4.33
C LEU A 19 15.63 13.01 -3.17
N THR A 20 16.92 12.81 -3.45
CA THR A 20 17.90 12.36 -2.43
C THR A 20 18.39 13.50 -1.54
N SER A 21 18.35 14.75 -2.00
CA SER A 21 18.83 15.92 -1.25
C SER A 21 17.75 16.68 -0.50
N ARG A 22 16.50 16.59 -0.90
CA ARG A 22 15.39 17.40 -0.35
C ARG A 22 14.11 16.60 -0.14
N GLY A 23 13.32 17.01 0.86
CA GLY A 23 11.99 16.50 1.14
C GLY A 23 11.93 15.25 2.01
N LYS A 24 10.72 14.90 2.42
CA LYS A 24 10.42 13.70 3.20
C LYS A 24 9.91 12.60 2.26
N HIS A 25 10.72 11.62 1.98
CA HIS A 25 10.37 10.49 1.13
C HIS A 25 10.51 9.17 1.89
N ARG A 26 9.84 8.13 1.41
CA ARG A 26 9.99 6.78 1.96
C ARG A 26 11.43 6.31 1.79
N SER A 27 12.02 5.74 2.83
CA SER A 27 13.42 5.26 2.85
C SER A 27 13.73 4.34 1.66
N GLN A 28 12.78 3.49 1.28
CA GLN A 28 12.92 2.60 0.14
C GLN A 28 13.05 3.35 -1.20
N LYS A 29 12.32 4.46 -1.36
CA LYS A 29 12.38 5.31 -2.56
C LYS A 29 13.73 6.02 -2.65
N ILE A 30 14.23 6.56 -1.55
CA ILE A 30 15.54 7.20 -1.45
C ILE A 30 16.64 6.19 -1.78
N LEU A 31 16.57 4.99 -1.22
CA LEU A 31 17.53 3.92 -1.47
C LEU A 31 17.56 3.49 -2.95
N ASN A 32 16.39 3.33 -3.56
CA ASN A 32 16.29 3.02 -4.99
C ASN A 32 16.90 4.16 -5.85
N ALA A 33 16.66 5.41 -5.48
CA ALA A 33 17.24 6.58 -6.16
C ALA A 33 18.77 6.59 -6.07
N LEU A 34 19.34 6.31 -4.91
CA LEU A 34 20.79 6.22 -4.71
C LEU A 34 21.41 5.08 -5.52
N ILE A 35 20.74 3.93 -5.61
CA ILE A 35 21.17 2.80 -6.41
C ILE A 35 21.20 3.18 -7.90
N LEU A 36 20.14 3.81 -8.41
CA LEU A 36 20.07 4.24 -9.81
C LEU A 36 21.14 5.26 -10.15
N LEU A 37 21.33 6.28 -9.30
CA LEU A 37 22.38 7.29 -9.47
C LEU A 37 23.79 6.68 -9.47
N GLY A 38 24.07 5.75 -8.54
CA GLY A 38 25.38 5.13 -8.43
C GLY A 38 25.68 4.11 -9.51
N CYS A 39 24.66 3.45 -10.07
CA CYS A 39 24.78 2.44 -11.12
C CYS A 39 24.60 3.02 -12.53
N ASP A 40 24.37 4.31 -12.69
CA ASP A 40 24.21 4.96 -13.97
C ASP A 40 25.49 4.83 -14.82
N MET A 41 25.32 4.39 -16.05
CA MET A 41 26.38 4.23 -17.05
C MET A 41 26.27 5.27 -18.19
N GLY A 42 25.32 6.21 -18.04
CA GLY A 42 25.06 7.25 -19.02
C GLY A 42 26.16 8.34 -19.10
N GLU A 43 26.01 9.23 -20.05
CA GLU A 43 26.95 10.32 -20.36
C GLU A 43 27.11 11.34 -19.21
N PHE A 44 26.07 11.49 -18.42
CA PHE A 44 26.04 12.48 -17.31
C PHE A 44 26.66 11.97 -16.02
N GLN A 45 27.17 10.74 -15.98
CA GLN A 45 27.81 10.17 -14.82
C GLN A 45 29.30 10.53 -14.77
N THR A 46 29.69 11.28 -13.74
CA THR A 46 31.09 11.68 -13.52
C THR A 46 31.92 10.60 -12.83
N LYS A 47 31.29 9.83 -11.94
CA LYS A 47 31.99 8.79 -11.16
C LYS A 47 31.18 7.48 -11.17
N ARG A 48 31.70 6.47 -11.85
CA ARG A 48 31.09 5.14 -11.90
C ARG A 48 31.43 4.35 -10.64
N SER A 49 30.41 3.71 -10.05
CA SER A 49 30.58 2.82 -8.91
C SER A 49 30.24 1.38 -9.30
N THR A 50 31.01 0.44 -8.78
CA THR A 50 30.67 -0.99 -8.96
C THR A 50 29.53 -1.40 -8.03
N ASN A 51 28.81 -2.47 -8.39
CA ASN A 51 27.75 -3.01 -7.51
C ASN A 51 28.28 -3.34 -6.12
N GLN A 52 29.52 -3.82 -6.03
CA GLN A 52 30.16 -4.14 -4.75
C GLN A 52 30.44 -2.90 -3.91
N GLN A 53 30.93 -1.83 -4.52
CA GLN A 53 31.13 -0.55 -3.83
C GLN A 53 29.79 0.03 -3.34
N MET A 54 28.76 0.00 -4.17
CA MET A 54 27.42 0.46 -3.80
C MET A 54 26.81 -0.39 -2.68
N ALA A 55 26.99 -1.70 -2.73
CA ALA A 55 26.53 -2.60 -1.67
C ALA A 55 27.20 -2.29 -0.32
N CYS A 56 28.50 -2.01 -0.34
CA CYS A 56 29.27 -1.65 0.83
C CYS A 56 28.84 -0.29 1.41
N VAL A 57 28.75 0.74 0.57
CA VAL A 57 28.39 2.11 0.99
C VAL A 57 26.98 2.23 1.52
N LEU A 58 26.03 1.55 0.86
CA LEU A 58 24.62 1.60 1.23
C LEU A 58 24.21 0.52 2.25
N HIS A 59 25.13 -0.35 2.64
CA HIS A 59 24.86 -1.50 3.54
C HIS A 59 23.71 -2.39 3.05
N ILE A 60 23.70 -2.72 1.75
CA ILE A 60 22.67 -3.54 1.11
C ILE A 60 23.30 -4.73 0.37
N SER A 61 22.47 -5.74 0.09
CA SER A 61 22.93 -6.89 -0.71
C SER A 61 23.05 -6.54 -2.20
N MET A 62 24.01 -7.15 -2.89
CA MET A 62 24.15 -7.02 -4.34
C MET A 62 22.90 -7.48 -5.10
N LYS A 63 22.20 -8.51 -4.60
CA LYS A 63 20.91 -8.97 -5.14
C LYS A 63 19.84 -7.87 -5.18
N LYS A 64 19.87 -6.93 -4.23
CA LYS A 64 18.96 -5.79 -4.22
C LYS A 64 19.29 -4.80 -5.32
N ILE A 65 20.56 -4.51 -5.53
CA ILE A 65 21.04 -3.64 -6.61
C ILE A 65 20.62 -4.23 -7.97
N ASP A 66 20.88 -5.50 -8.19
CA ASP A 66 20.52 -6.19 -9.43
C ASP A 66 19.01 -6.18 -9.68
N ARG A 67 18.21 -6.31 -8.62
CA ARG A 67 16.75 -6.24 -8.71
C ARG A 67 16.25 -4.84 -9.13
N VAL A 68 16.85 -3.78 -8.62
CA VAL A 68 16.51 -2.40 -9.00
C VAL A 68 16.92 -2.13 -10.45
N LYS A 69 18.12 -2.53 -10.85
CA LYS A 69 18.62 -2.44 -12.24
C LYS A 69 17.73 -3.20 -13.21
N LYS A 70 17.35 -4.43 -12.85
CA LYS A 70 16.43 -5.24 -13.64
C LYS A 70 15.08 -4.54 -13.85
N ARG A 71 14.50 -4.00 -12.78
CA ARG A 71 13.23 -3.25 -12.87
C ARG A 71 13.35 -2.01 -13.76
N PHE A 72 14.45 -1.29 -13.67
CA PHE A 72 14.68 -0.12 -14.51
C PHE A 72 14.67 -0.50 -16.01
N VAL A 73 15.35 -1.57 -16.38
CA VAL A 73 15.47 -2.01 -17.78
C VAL A 73 14.18 -2.65 -18.28
N GLU A 74 13.52 -3.47 -17.49
CA GLU A 74 12.34 -4.24 -17.90
C GLU A 74 11.01 -3.51 -17.69
N GLU A 75 10.89 -2.68 -16.66
CA GLU A 75 9.61 -2.06 -16.23
C GLU A 75 9.64 -0.52 -16.24
N GLY A 76 10.80 0.08 -16.43
CA GLY A 76 10.98 1.52 -16.53
C GLY A 76 11.35 2.22 -15.22
N PHE A 77 11.59 3.52 -15.34
CA PHE A 77 12.07 4.40 -14.28
C PHE A 77 11.13 4.45 -13.07
N ASP A 78 9.84 4.67 -13.29
CA ASP A 78 8.86 4.83 -12.20
C ASP A 78 8.75 3.58 -11.34
N VAL A 79 8.75 2.40 -11.94
CA VAL A 79 8.66 1.13 -11.21
C VAL A 79 9.95 0.82 -10.48
N ALA A 80 11.09 1.15 -11.05
CA ALA A 80 12.38 1.00 -10.38
C ALA A 80 12.48 1.89 -9.15
N LEU A 81 11.97 3.12 -9.22
CA LEU A 81 12.01 4.11 -8.15
C LEU A 81 10.97 3.84 -7.05
N ASN A 82 9.72 3.68 -7.42
CA ASN A 82 8.59 3.59 -6.48
C ASN A 82 8.25 2.15 -6.06
N GLY A 83 8.76 1.16 -6.78
CA GLY A 83 8.39 -0.25 -6.63
C GLY A 83 7.08 -0.58 -7.36
N ARG A 84 6.77 -1.86 -7.43
CA ARG A 84 5.51 -2.33 -8.01
C ARG A 84 4.35 -1.98 -7.11
N LYS A 85 3.25 -1.49 -7.68
CA LYS A 85 1.99 -1.33 -6.94
C LYS A 85 1.50 -2.70 -6.46
N ALA A 86 1.04 -2.76 -5.22
CA ALA A 86 0.47 -4.00 -4.70
C ALA A 86 -0.75 -4.41 -5.54
N ARG A 87 -0.68 -5.56 -6.20
CA ARG A 87 -1.79 -6.13 -6.99
C ARG A 87 -2.83 -6.86 -6.14
N ARG A 88 -2.61 -6.98 -4.83
CA ARG A 88 -3.59 -7.63 -3.95
C ARG A 88 -4.82 -6.75 -3.79
N ILE A 89 -5.81 -7.00 -4.62
CA ILE A 89 -7.16 -6.50 -4.41
C ILE A 89 -7.78 -7.45 -3.36
N TYR A 90 -7.78 -7.02 -2.11
CA TYR A 90 -8.57 -7.72 -1.09
C TYR A 90 -10.04 -7.41 -1.37
N LYS A 91 -10.80 -8.42 -1.79
CA LYS A 91 -12.26 -8.33 -1.76
C LYS A 91 -12.67 -8.00 -0.33
N LYS A 92 -13.32 -6.87 -0.13
CA LYS A 92 -13.90 -6.57 1.19
C LYS A 92 -14.90 -7.67 1.49
N LYS A 93 -14.77 -8.33 2.64
CA LYS A 93 -15.75 -9.32 3.11
C LYS A 93 -17.12 -8.68 3.34
N ALA A 94 -17.13 -7.43 3.80
CA ALA A 94 -18.33 -6.62 3.96
C ALA A 94 -18.44 -5.63 2.80
N ASP A 95 -19.42 -5.80 1.96
CA ASP A 95 -19.79 -4.89 0.88
C ASP A 95 -20.91 -3.93 1.31
N GLY A 96 -21.39 -3.08 0.37
CA GLY A 96 -22.44 -2.12 0.65
C GLY A 96 -23.77 -2.76 1.05
N ASP A 97 -24.11 -3.91 0.45
CA ASP A 97 -25.32 -4.65 0.78
C ASP A 97 -25.26 -5.22 2.19
N PHE A 98 -24.11 -5.78 2.58
CA PHE A 98 -23.90 -6.21 3.95
C PHE A 98 -24.00 -5.06 4.95
N GLU A 99 -23.41 -3.89 4.65
CA GLU A 99 -23.49 -2.70 5.50
C GLU A 99 -24.94 -2.28 5.71
N ALA A 100 -25.76 -2.29 4.65
CA ALA A 100 -27.19 -1.97 4.74
C ALA A 100 -27.97 -2.98 5.58
N HIS A 101 -27.74 -4.28 5.39
CA HIS A 101 -28.35 -5.33 6.21
C HIS A 101 -27.98 -5.23 7.68
N LEU A 102 -26.71 -4.93 7.99
CA LEU A 102 -26.24 -4.75 9.35
C LEU A 102 -26.91 -3.56 10.04
N VAL A 103 -27.04 -2.44 9.35
CA VAL A 103 -27.71 -1.25 9.87
C VAL A 103 -29.19 -1.54 10.14
N ALA A 104 -29.89 -2.15 9.20
CA ALA A 104 -31.29 -2.55 9.36
C ALA A 104 -31.48 -3.50 10.56
N LEU A 105 -30.60 -4.48 10.72
CA LEU A 105 -30.62 -5.41 11.83
C LEU A 105 -30.39 -4.69 13.17
N SER A 106 -29.44 -3.77 13.22
CA SER A 106 -29.14 -3.01 14.45
C SER A 106 -30.28 -2.08 14.90
N CYS A 107 -31.14 -1.68 13.97
CA CYS A 107 -32.34 -0.86 14.24
C CYS A 107 -33.59 -1.72 14.52
N SER A 108 -33.55 -3.02 14.34
CA SER A 108 -34.64 -3.94 14.62
C SER A 108 -34.69 -4.31 16.12
N GLU A 109 -35.75 -4.98 16.54
CA GLU A 109 -35.87 -5.51 17.89
C GLU A 109 -34.82 -6.64 18.09
N PRO A 110 -34.14 -6.68 19.25
CA PRO A 110 -33.24 -7.77 19.59
C PRO A 110 -33.99 -9.10 19.74
N PRO A 111 -33.30 -10.24 19.57
CA PRO A 111 -33.93 -11.53 19.72
C PRO A 111 -34.40 -11.78 21.18
N PRO A 112 -35.37 -12.70 21.37
CA PRO A 112 -35.90 -13.03 22.69
C PRO A 112 -34.78 -13.35 23.69
N GLY A 113 -34.88 -12.80 24.88
CA GLY A 113 -33.88 -12.94 25.94
C GLY A 113 -32.82 -11.84 26.01
N PHE A 114 -32.84 -10.90 25.06
CA PHE A 114 -31.91 -9.76 25.04
C PHE A 114 -32.66 -8.44 25.07
N ALA A 115 -32.27 -7.54 25.98
CA ALA A 115 -32.90 -6.20 26.08
C ALA A 115 -32.43 -5.23 24.98
N ARG A 116 -31.23 -5.48 24.41
CA ARG A 116 -30.63 -4.62 23.37
C ARG A 116 -29.62 -5.39 22.53
N TRP A 117 -29.33 -4.88 21.35
CA TRP A 117 -28.25 -5.38 20.51
C TRP A 117 -26.89 -5.09 21.14
N SER A 118 -26.00 -6.10 21.15
CA SER A 118 -24.59 -5.95 21.41
C SER A 118 -23.78 -6.24 20.13
N LEU A 119 -22.54 -5.76 20.08
CA LEU A 119 -21.69 -5.99 18.91
C LEU A 119 -21.42 -7.48 18.65
N ARG A 120 -21.29 -8.27 19.70
CA ARG A 120 -21.13 -9.72 19.60
C ARG A 120 -22.39 -10.41 19.09
N LEU A 121 -23.54 -10.02 19.63
CA LEU A 121 -24.84 -10.55 19.21
C LEU A 121 -25.13 -10.21 17.73
N LEU A 122 -24.79 -9.00 17.29
CA LEU A 122 -24.87 -8.63 15.87
C LEU A 122 -23.93 -9.48 15.00
N ALA A 123 -22.68 -9.69 15.43
CA ALA A 123 -21.72 -10.53 14.71
C ALA A 123 -22.23 -11.96 14.55
N ASP A 124 -22.76 -12.55 15.59
CA ASP A 124 -23.30 -13.91 15.57
C ASP A 124 -24.55 -13.99 14.68
N LYS A 125 -25.44 -13.00 14.77
CA LYS A 125 -26.71 -12.97 14.02
C LYS A 125 -26.52 -12.79 12.50
N VAL A 126 -25.57 -11.96 12.07
CA VAL A 126 -25.31 -11.78 10.63
C VAL A 126 -24.67 -13.03 10.00
N VAL A 127 -23.94 -13.82 10.78
CA VAL A 127 -23.44 -15.14 10.36
C VAL A 127 -24.57 -16.17 10.32
N GLU A 128 -25.44 -16.19 11.33
CA GLU A 128 -26.62 -17.08 11.35
C GLU A 128 -27.57 -16.81 10.18
N LEU A 129 -27.71 -15.56 9.76
CA LEU A 129 -28.55 -15.14 8.62
C LEU A 129 -27.86 -15.30 7.25
N ASP A 130 -26.69 -15.91 7.21
CA ASP A 130 -25.87 -16.11 5.99
C ASP A 130 -25.54 -14.82 5.22
N TYR A 131 -25.51 -13.66 5.90
CA TYR A 131 -25.09 -12.42 5.28
C TYR A 131 -23.59 -12.35 5.07
N ILE A 132 -22.83 -13.08 5.88
CA ILE A 132 -21.37 -13.17 5.81
C ILE A 132 -20.91 -14.48 6.49
N ASP A 133 -19.85 -15.09 5.98
CA ASP A 133 -19.32 -16.34 6.53
C ASP A 133 -18.75 -16.19 7.95
N SER A 134 -18.06 -15.08 8.20
CA SER A 134 -17.48 -14.77 9.50
C SER A 134 -17.15 -13.28 9.62
N ILE A 135 -17.38 -12.71 10.79
CA ILE A 135 -17.04 -11.33 11.09
C ILE A 135 -16.74 -11.15 12.59
N SER A 136 -15.80 -10.29 12.93
CA SER A 136 -15.51 -9.95 14.31
C SER A 136 -16.41 -8.79 14.80
N HIS A 137 -16.68 -8.77 16.11
CA HIS A 137 -17.44 -7.67 16.73
C HIS A 137 -16.77 -6.30 16.53
N GLU A 138 -15.43 -6.26 16.41
CA GLU A 138 -14.71 -5.01 16.14
C GLU A 138 -14.90 -4.52 14.68
N ALA A 139 -15.03 -5.45 13.73
CA ALA A 139 -15.41 -5.09 12.36
C ALA A 139 -16.83 -4.52 12.29
N ILE A 140 -17.79 -5.13 12.99
CA ILE A 140 -19.16 -4.61 13.17
C ILE A 140 -19.14 -3.17 13.71
N ARG A 141 -18.36 -2.95 14.77
CA ARG A 141 -18.21 -1.60 15.37
C ARG A 141 -17.70 -0.58 14.37
N ARG A 142 -16.69 -0.91 13.59
CA ARG A 142 -16.13 0.00 12.55
C ARG A 142 -17.15 0.36 11.49
N ILE A 143 -17.91 -0.62 11.01
CA ILE A 143 -18.94 -0.43 9.98
C ILE A 143 -20.03 0.50 10.50
N LEU A 144 -20.59 0.22 11.66
CA LEU A 144 -21.64 1.03 12.27
C LEU A 144 -21.17 2.47 12.57
N LYS A 145 -19.92 2.63 13.05
CA LYS A 145 -19.33 3.96 13.28
C LYS A 145 -19.19 4.75 11.98
N LYS A 146 -18.72 4.11 10.91
CA LYS A 146 -18.58 4.73 9.58
C LYS A 146 -19.92 5.20 9.05
N THR A 147 -20.96 4.36 9.12
CA THR A 147 -22.31 4.68 8.67
C THR A 147 -22.90 5.86 9.45
N ARG A 148 -22.73 5.88 10.76
CA ARG A 148 -23.19 6.99 11.62
C ARG A 148 -22.53 8.31 11.26
N LEU A 149 -21.23 8.32 10.97
CA LEU A 149 -20.49 9.52 10.54
C LEU A 149 -20.93 9.99 9.15
N SER A 150 -21.23 9.08 8.24
CA SER A 150 -21.74 9.39 6.90
C SER A 150 -23.10 10.08 6.95
N LEU A 151 -24.02 9.55 7.74
CA LEU A 151 -25.35 10.15 7.94
C LEU A 151 -25.31 11.51 8.67
N GLY A 152 -24.29 11.74 9.52
CA GLY A 152 -24.08 13.01 10.19
C GLY A 152 -23.64 14.15 9.27
N ASN A 153 -22.91 13.83 8.20
CA ASN A 153 -22.44 14.82 7.23
C ASN A 153 -23.53 15.28 6.24
N GLU A 154 -24.55 14.47 5.99
CA GLU A 154 -25.68 14.83 5.12
C GLU A 154 -26.67 15.80 5.79
N LYS A 155 -26.68 15.90 7.12
CA LYS A 155 -27.55 16.82 7.86
C LYS A 155 -26.95 18.20 8.09
N ALA A 156 -25.72 18.44 7.67
CA ALA A 156 -25.00 19.73 7.83
C ALA A 156 -24.91 20.55 6.53
N GLY A 157 -25.70 20.18 5.51
CA GLY A 157 -25.84 20.91 4.24
C GLY A 157 -27.17 21.62 4.11
#